data_8c07770696dcb96c8f30b9ebd01a6ba0
#
_entry.id   8c07770696dcb96c8f30b9ebd01a6ba0
#
_cell.length_a   1.000
_cell.length_b   1.000
_cell.length_c   1.000
_cell.angle_alpha   90.00
_cell.angle_beta   90.00
_cell.angle_gamma   90.00
#
_symmetry.space_group_name_H-M   'P 1'
#
loop_
_entity.id
_entity.type
_entity.pdbx_description
1 polymer ?
#
loop_
_entity_poly.entity_id
_entity_poly.type
_entity_poly.pdbx_seq_one_letter_code
_entity_poly.pdbx_strand_id
1 'polypeptide(L)'
;DHITMPVEMEKEFYGEDEEKPESAEFERVNTGTALWMRSRSEISDEEYNEFYKHVSHDFEDPLLHVHNRVEGNNEYTALLFVPARAPFDLWDRDQKHGVKLFVRRVFIMDEAEKLMPRYMRFVKGVVDSDDLPLNVSREILQHNRKIDTIRQANVKRVLGALEKLAENDKEKYQEFWDQ
;
A
#
# COMPACT_ATOMS: atom_id res chain seq x y z
N ASP A 1 -5.81 -6.90 -8.62
CA ASP A 1 -6.72 -6.82 -7.46
C ASP A 1 -7.25 -5.42 -7.15
N HIS A 2 -6.77 -4.37 -7.87
CA HIS A 2 -7.15 -2.97 -7.56
C HIS A 2 -8.32 -2.45 -8.41
N ILE A 3 -8.86 -3.29 -9.26
CA ILE A 3 -9.99 -2.94 -10.13
C ILE A 3 -11.27 -3.01 -9.33
N THR A 4 -12.04 -1.92 -9.32
CA THR A 4 -13.31 -1.82 -8.58
C THR A 4 -14.48 -2.55 -9.25
N MET A 5 -14.26 -3.13 -10.43
CA MET A 5 -15.23 -3.97 -11.12
C MET A 5 -14.92 -5.44 -10.92
N PRO A 6 -15.93 -6.30 -10.72
CA PRO A 6 -15.71 -7.73 -10.70
C PRO A 6 -15.21 -8.20 -12.07
N VAL A 7 -14.15 -8.99 -12.05
CA VAL A 7 -13.62 -9.67 -13.23
C VAL A 7 -13.97 -11.14 -13.09
N GLU A 8 -14.66 -11.66 -14.08
CA GLU A 8 -15.01 -13.07 -14.18
C GLU A 8 -14.20 -13.69 -15.29
N MET A 9 -13.64 -14.84 -15.05
CA MET A 9 -12.92 -15.64 -16.04
C MET A 9 -13.60 -16.99 -16.20
N GLU A 10 -13.53 -17.52 -17.40
CA GLU A 10 -14.01 -18.88 -17.66
C GLU A 10 -13.15 -19.86 -16.87
N LYS A 11 -13.79 -20.75 -16.11
CA LYS A 11 -13.13 -21.75 -15.31
C LYS A 11 -12.45 -22.78 -16.19
N GLU A 12 -11.12 -22.88 -16.06
CA GLU A 12 -10.36 -23.90 -16.79
C GLU A 12 -10.41 -25.24 -16.03
N PHE A 13 -10.82 -26.29 -16.71
CA PHE A 13 -10.86 -27.64 -16.15
C PHE A 13 -9.61 -28.39 -16.60
N TYR A 14 -8.74 -28.75 -15.64
CA TYR A 14 -7.51 -29.48 -15.86
C TYR A 14 -7.63 -30.91 -15.28
N GLY A 15 -8.33 -31.82 -15.97
CA GLY A 15 -8.43 -33.21 -15.56
C GLY A 15 -9.03 -34.06 -16.67
N GLU A 16 -8.46 -35.26 -16.89
CA GLU A 16 -8.98 -36.23 -17.87
C GLU A 16 -10.34 -36.82 -17.45
N ASP A 17 -10.69 -36.71 -16.15
CA ASP A 17 -11.90 -37.28 -15.55
C ASP A 17 -12.98 -36.24 -15.20
N GLU A 18 -12.77 -34.96 -15.48
CA GLU A 18 -13.80 -33.92 -15.27
C GLU A 18 -14.64 -33.74 -16.54
N GLU A 19 -15.91 -34.10 -16.48
CA GLU A 19 -16.88 -33.82 -17.55
C GLU A 19 -16.98 -32.28 -17.73
N LYS A 20 -16.59 -31.80 -18.90
CA LYS A 20 -16.78 -30.38 -19.22
C LYS A 20 -18.27 -30.07 -19.20
N PRO A 21 -18.71 -29.07 -18.41
CA PRO A 21 -20.10 -28.68 -18.41
C PRO A 21 -20.51 -28.19 -19.81
N GLU A 22 -21.76 -28.42 -20.21
CA GLU A 22 -22.32 -27.98 -21.50
C GLU A 22 -22.36 -26.44 -21.63
N SER A 23 -22.20 -25.70 -20.52
CA SER A 23 -22.16 -24.24 -20.49
C SER A 23 -20.86 -23.76 -19.81
N ALA A 24 -20.26 -22.70 -20.32
CA ALA A 24 -19.10 -22.06 -19.70
C ALA A 24 -19.44 -21.62 -18.27
N GLU A 25 -18.72 -22.15 -17.30
CA GLU A 25 -18.78 -21.68 -15.92
C GLU A 25 -17.77 -20.56 -15.74
N PHE A 26 -18.24 -19.43 -15.20
CA PHE A 26 -17.39 -18.28 -14.89
C PHE A 26 -17.14 -18.23 -13.39
N GLU A 27 -15.92 -17.98 -13.02
CA GLU A 27 -15.57 -17.70 -11.64
C GLU A 27 -15.04 -16.27 -11.48
N ARG A 28 -15.35 -15.66 -10.35
CA ARG A 28 -14.88 -14.33 -10.02
C ARG A 28 -13.44 -14.41 -9.51
N VAL A 29 -12.51 -13.79 -10.25
CA VAL A 29 -11.06 -13.86 -9.98
C VAL A 29 -10.51 -12.69 -9.18
N ASN A 30 -11.34 -11.68 -8.87
CA ASN A 30 -10.95 -10.56 -8.03
C ASN A 30 -12.01 -10.22 -6.99
N THR A 31 -11.60 -9.57 -5.91
CA THR A 31 -12.53 -9.10 -4.87
C THR A 31 -13.35 -7.89 -5.32
N GLY A 32 -12.89 -7.17 -6.35
CA GLY A 32 -13.50 -5.93 -6.85
C GLY A 32 -13.40 -4.75 -5.87
N THR A 33 -12.65 -4.90 -4.79
CA THR A 33 -12.43 -3.85 -3.79
C THR A 33 -10.96 -3.81 -3.42
N ALA A 34 -10.34 -2.65 -3.54
CA ALA A 34 -8.96 -2.47 -3.16
C ALA A 34 -8.77 -2.74 -1.66
N LEU A 35 -7.69 -3.45 -1.29
CA LEU A 35 -7.43 -3.84 0.08
C LEU A 35 -7.48 -2.65 1.05
N TRP A 36 -6.85 -1.53 0.68
CA TRP A 36 -6.80 -0.34 1.52
C TRP A 36 -8.14 0.38 1.73
N MET A 37 -9.18 0.00 0.97
CA MET A 37 -10.54 0.55 1.13
C MET A 37 -11.41 -0.31 2.05
N ARG A 38 -10.99 -1.54 2.37
CA ARG A 38 -11.69 -2.44 3.27
C ARG A 38 -11.53 -2.00 4.73
N SER A 39 -12.45 -2.44 5.58
CA SER A 39 -12.33 -2.25 7.02
C SER A 39 -11.13 -3.04 7.56
N ARG A 40 -10.37 -2.44 8.49
CA ARG A 40 -9.24 -3.13 9.14
C ARG A 40 -9.63 -4.43 9.83
N SER A 41 -10.84 -4.50 10.35
CA SER A 41 -11.36 -5.69 11.04
C SER A 41 -11.68 -6.85 10.08
N GLU A 42 -11.68 -6.59 8.78
CA GLU A 42 -11.97 -7.56 7.73
C GLU A 42 -10.73 -8.03 6.99
N ILE A 43 -9.57 -7.51 7.35
CA ILE A 43 -8.29 -7.81 6.69
C ILE A 43 -7.42 -8.57 7.67
N SER A 44 -6.95 -9.74 7.28
CA SER A 44 -6.02 -10.53 8.08
C SER A 44 -4.59 -10.03 7.96
N ASP A 45 -3.72 -10.42 8.88
CA ASP A 45 -2.29 -10.08 8.83
C ASP A 45 -1.63 -10.69 7.58
N GLU A 46 -2.07 -11.89 7.18
CA GLU A 46 -1.60 -12.56 5.97
C GLU A 46 -1.93 -11.73 4.71
N GLU A 47 -3.16 -11.19 4.60
CA GLU A 47 -3.56 -10.34 3.48
C GLU A 47 -2.73 -9.04 3.45
N TYR A 48 -2.41 -8.44 4.61
CA TYR A 48 -1.51 -7.30 4.68
C TYR A 48 -0.09 -7.65 4.21
N ASN A 49 0.44 -8.79 4.64
CA ASN A 49 1.78 -9.25 4.30
C ASN A 49 1.90 -9.55 2.80
N GLU A 50 0.93 -10.24 2.22
CA GLU A 50 0.90 -10.52 0.79
C GLU A 50 0.81 -9.23 -0.04
N PHE A 51 -0.02 -8.29 0.40
CA PHE A 51 -0.12 -6.98 -0.25
C PHE A 51 1.20 -6.21 -0.18
N TYR A 52 1.88 -6.24 0.97
CA TYR A 52 3.19 -5.63 1.11
C TYR A 52 4.20 -6.22 0.11
N LYS A 53 4.31 -7.54 0.05
CA LYS A 53 5.22 -8.24 -0.89
C LYS A 53 4.92 -7.85 -2.35
N HIS A 54 3.65 -7.73 -2.69
CA HIS A 54 3.24 -7.30 -4.02
C HIS A 54 3.63 -5.85 -4.34
N VAL A 55 3.49 -4.93 -3.38
CA VAL A 55 3.74 -3.49 -3.59
C VAL A 55 5.22 -3.14 -3.51
N SER A 56 5.96 -3.77 -2.59
CA SER A 56 7.37 -3.51 -2.33
C SER A 56 8.31 -4.34 -3.19
N HIS A 57 7.83 -5.46 -3.76
CA HIS A 57 8.62 -6.51 -4.39
C HIS A 57 9.63 -7.16 -3.42
N ASP A 58 9.33 -7.11 -2.13
CA ASP A 58 10.07 -7.79 -1.08
C ASP A 58 9.55 -9.22 -0.91
N PHE A 59 10.38 -10.12 -0.39
CA PHE A 59 10.02 -11.51 -0.12
C PHE A 59 9.71 -11.75 1.36
N GLU A 60 10.14 -10.86 2.23
CA GLU A 60 9.92 -10.94 3.67
C GLU A 60 8.63 -10.21 4.08
N ASP A 61 8.14 -10.52 5.27
CA ASP A 61 7.00 -9.81 5.84
C ASP A 61 7.43 -8.43 6.34
N PRO A 62 6.54 -7.43 6.37
CA PRO A 62 6.88 -6.12 6.89
C PRO A 62 7.08 -6.16 8.41
N LEU A 63 7.88 -5.25 8.93
CA LEU A 63 8.03 -5.04 10.37
C LEU A 63 6.70 -4.65 11.02
N LEU A 64 6.01 -3.71 10.40
CA LEU A 64 4.69 -3.23 10.80
C LEU A 64 3.97 -2.57 9.62
N HIS A 65 2.67 -2.41 9.77
CA HIS A 65 1.85 -1.64 8.85
C HIS A 65 1.05 -0.56 9.57
N VAL A 66 0.72 0.48 8.84
CA VAL A 66 -0.16 1.57 9.28
C VAL A 66 -1.28 1.72 8.26
N HIS A 67 -2.48 1.33 8.63
CA HIS A 67 -3.66 1.47 7.79
C HIS A 67 -4.58 2.53 8.42
N ASN A 68 -4.87 3.60 7.69
CA ASN A 68 -5.77 4.65 8.19
C ASN A 68 -6.60 5.27 7.07
N ARG A 69 -7.82 5.58 7.43
CA ARG A 69 -8.75 6.37 6.65
C ARG A 69 -8.99 7.70 7.36
N VAL A 70 -8.87 8.78 6.63
CA VAL A 70 -9.10 10.14 7.10
C VAL A 70 -10.28 10.71 6.33
N GLU A 71 -11.26 11.22 7.07
CA GLU A 71 -12.46 11.83 6.54
C GLU A 71 -12.48 13.33 6.91
N GLY A 72 -13.13 14.15 6.11
CA GLY A 72 -13.28 15.58 6.34
C GLY A 72 -12.73 16.44 5.20
N ASN A 73 -12.05 17.54 5.52
CA ASN A 73 -11.56 18.51 4.51
C ASN A 73 -10.45 17.98 3.61
N ASN A 74 -9.89 16.83 3.92
CA ASN A 74 -8.88 16.16 3.12
C ASN A 74 -9.08 14.66 3.29
N GLU A 75 -9.89 14.09 2.39
CA GLU A 75 -10.25 12.68 2.43
C GLU A 75 -9.21 11.83 1.73
N TYR A 76 -8.66 10.87 2.47
CA TYR A 76 -7.73 9.90 1.93
C TYR A 76 -7.63 8.65 2.78
N THR A 77 -7.24 7.58 2.16
CA THR A 77 -6.83 6.34 2.82
C THR A 77 -5.33 6.13 2.59
N ALA A 78 -4.63 5.70 3.63
CA ALA A 78 -3.23 5.34 3.54
C ALA A 78 -3.00 3.96 4.14
N LEU A 79 -2.34 3.09 3.39
CA LEU A 79 -1.83 1.82 3.83
C LEU A 79 -0.32 1.80 3.60
N LEU A 80 0.42 1.96 4.69
CA LEU A 80 1.86 2.13 4.68
C LEU A 80 2.53 0.99 5.45
N PHE A 81 3.70 0.58 4.98
CA PHE A 81 4.48 -0.51 5.54
C PHE A 81 5.90 -0.04 5.84
N VAL A 82 6.43 -0.52 6.95
CA VAL A 82 7.84 -0.43 7.29
C VAL A 82 8.44 -1.80 7.03
N PRO A 83 9.49 -1.93 6.20
CA PRO A 83 10.14 -3.20 5.95
C PRO A 83 10.80 -3.74 7.22
N ALA A 84 10.92 -5.06 7.34
CA ALA A 84 11.62 -5.69 8.47
C ALA A 84 13.11 -5.50 8.39
N ARG A 85 13.64 -5.34 7.16
CA ARG A 85 15.07 -5.09 6.91
C ARG A 85 15.25 -3.86 6.04
N ALA A 86 16.38 -3.18 6.21
CA ALA A 86 16.75 -2.08 5.33
C ALA A 86 16.86 -2.59 3.89
N PRO A 87 16.12 -2.03 2.92
CA PRO A 87 16.28 -2.40 1.53
C PRO A 87 17.73 -2.18 1.09
N PHE A 88 18.31 -3.15 0.37
CA PHE A 88 19.73 -3.09 -0.06
C PHE A 88 20.03 -1.87 -0.92
N ASP A 89 19.03 -1.33 -1.59
CA ASP A 89 19.06 -0.15 -2.45
C ASP A 89 18.73 1.16 -1.72
N LEU A 90 18.55 1.11 -0.39
CA LEU A 90 18.19 2.26 0.43
C LEU A 90 19.17 3.43 0.28
N TRP A 91 20.42 3.14 -0.01
CA TRP A 91 21.50 4.12 -0.14
C TRP A 91 21.76 4.56 -1.58
N ASP A 92 21.09 3.94 -2.55
CA ASP A 92 21.20 4.36 -3.93
C ASP A 92 20.54 5.73 -4.13
N ARG A 93 21.29 6.69 -4.70
CA ARG A 93 20.83 8.06 -4.91
C ARG A 93 19.94 8.19 -6.14
N ASP A 94 20.08 7.27 -7.08
CA ASP A 94 19.38 7.31 -8.36
C ASP A 94 18.05 6.53 -8.28
N GLN A 95 17.88 5.74 -7.22
CA GLN A 95 16.64 5.03 -7.03
C GLN A 95 15.56 5.96 -6.53
N LYS A 96 14.45 5.88 -7.20
CA LYS A 96 13.26 6.62 -6.85
C LYS A 96 12.55 5.94 -5.68
N HIS A 97 12.18 6.75 -4.71
CA HIS A 97 11.54 6.31 -3.49
C HIS A 97 10.18 6.99 -3.36
N GLY A 98 9.29 6.33 -2.71
CA GLY A 98 7.98 6.89 -2.41
C GLY A 98 6.92 5.82 -2.26
N VAL A 99 5.72 6.30 -2.03
CA VAL A 99 4.52 5.48 -1.96
C VAL A 99 3.73 5.62 -3.26
N LYS A 100 2.96 4.61 -3.61
CA LYS A 100 2.07 4.66 -4.77
C LYS A 100 0.92 5.63 -4.49
N LEU A 101 0.66 6.53 -5.43
CA LEU A 101 -0.47 7.46 -5.35
C LEU A 101 -1.61 6.97 -6.21
N PHE A 102 -2.77 6.87 -5.58
CA PHE A 102 -4.05 6.68 -6.23
C PHE A 102 -4.94 7.91 -5.99
N VAL A 103 -5.82 8.19 -6.92
CA VAL A 103 -6.89 9.17 -6.76
C VAL A 103 -8.20 8.50 -7.15
N ARG A 104 -9.11 8.37 -6.18
CA ARG A 104 -10.39 7.67 -6.37
C ARG A 104 -10.19 6.28 -6.98
N ARG A 105 -9.22 5.50 -6.43
CA ARG A 105 -8.86 4.13 -6.84
C ARG A 105 -8.22 4.04 -8.24
N VAL A 106 -7.96 5.17 -8.88
CA VAL A 106 -7.23 5.23 -10.14
C VAL A 106 -5.75 5.41 -9.83
N PHE A 107 -4.90 4.52 -10.35
CA PHE A 107 -3.45 4.65 -10.23
C PHE A 107 -2.96 5.90 -10.96
N ILE A 108 -2.21 6.73 -10.26
CA ILE A 108 -1.65 7.98 -10.81
C ILE A 108 -0.15 7.85 -11.02
N MET A 109 0.57 7.39 -10.01
CA MET A 109 2.03 7.23 -10.12
C MET A 109 2.60 6.30 -9.05
N ASP A 110 3.67 5.65 -9.38
CA ASP A 110 4.62 5.10 -8.43
C ASP A 110 5.46 6.23 -7.83
N GLU A 111 6.04 5.98 -6.67
CA GLU A 111 7.10 6.84 -6.13
C GLU A 111 6.70 8.31 -5.98
N ALA A 112 5.55 8.54 -5.35
CA ALA A 112 5.12 9.89 -5.01
C ALA A 112 5.99 10.46 -3.88
N GLU A 113 7.20 10.94 -4.22
CA GLU A 113 8.23 11.42 -3.29
C GLU A 113 7.74 12.51 -2.34
N LYS A 114 6.71 13.26 -2.75
CA LYS A 114 6.13 14.34 -1.94
C LYS A 114 5.25 13.83 -0.81
N LEU A 115 4.77 12.60 -0.89
CA LEU A 115 3.94 11.99 0.16
C LEU A 115 4.74 11.44 1.34
N MET A 116 6.07 11.28 1.17
CA MET A 116 6.98 10.82 2.22
C MET A 116 8.30 11.60 2.14
N PRO A 117 8.89 12.03 3.27
CA PRO A 117 10.19 12.69 3.26
C PRO A 117 11.33 11.69 2.97
N ARG A 118 12.43 12.17 2.43
CA ARG A 118 13.58 11.32 2.04
C ARG A 118 14.14 10.46 3.15
N TYR A 119 14.08 10.93 4.40
CA TYR A 119 14.56 10.14 5.54
C TYR A 119 13.64 8.96 5.89
N MET A 120 12.43 8.91 5.33
CA MET A 120 11.49 7.78 5.43
C MET A 120 11.32 7.05 4.09
N ARG A 121 12.33 7.10 3.23
CA ARG A 121 12.28 6.47 1.90
C ARG A 121 12.13 4.95 1.91
N PHE A 122 12.42 4.32 3.05
CA PHE A 122 12.18 2.89 3.27
C PHE A 122 10.68 2.54 3.37
N VAL A 123 9.81 3.50 3.68
CA VAL A 123 8.38 3.25 3.79
C VAL A 123 7.80 2.98 2.41
N LYS A 124 7.07 1.88 2.29
CA LYS A 124 6.37 1.43 1.08
C LYS A 124 4.86 1.48 1.31
N GLY A 125 4.07 1.37 0.25
CA GLY A 125 2.62 1.29 0.38
C GLY A 125 1.89 2.21 -0.58
N VAL A 126 0.64 2.52 -0.22
CA VAL A 126 -0.28 3.28 -1.05
C VAL A 126 -0.94 4.42 -0.29
N VAL A 127 -1.21 5.50 -1.00
CA VAL A 127 -2.08 6.58 -0.55
C VAL A 127 -3.13 6.78 -1.63
N ASP A 128 -4.40 6.75 -1.26
CA ASP A 128 -5.53 6.97 -2.15
C ASP A 128 -6.32 8.17 -1.67
N SER A 129 -6.34 9.25 -2.44
CA SER A 129 -7.05 10.48 -2.10
C SER A 129 -8.31 10.64 -2.92
N ASP A 130 -9.42 10.92 -2.25
CA ASP A 130 -10.68 11.26 -2.90
C ASP A 130 -10.76 12.74 -3.32
N ASP A 131 -9.90 13.58 -2.74
CA ASP A 131 -9.91 15.03 -2.90
C ASP A 131 -8.92 15.60 -3.91
N LEU A 132 -7.97 14.81 -4.36
CA LEU A 132 -7.04 15.24 -5.40
C LEU A 132 -7.71 15.12 -6.78
N PRO A 133 -7.37 16.00 -7.72
CA PRO A 133 -7.86 15.88 -9.09
C PRO A 133 -7.16 14.74 -9.82
N LEU A 134 -7.87 14.04 -10.71
CA LEU A 134 -7.31 12.92 -11.48
C LEU A 134 -6.18 13.32 -12.44
N ASN A 135 -6.13 14.59 -12.85
CA ASN A 135 -5.06 15.12 -13.71
C ASN A 135 -3.81 15.58 -12.95
N VAL A 136 -3.59 15.01 -11.77
CA VAL A 136 -2.40 15.31 -10.95
C VAL A 136 -1.14 14.93 -11.69
N SER A 137 -0.27 15.92 -11.91
CA SER A 137 1.09 15.72 -12.41
C SER A 137 2.12 15.87 -11.28
N ARG A 138 3.36 15.45 -11.52
CA ARG A 138 4.45 15.65 -10.55
C ARG A 138 4.62 17.14 -10.16
N GLU A 139 4.39 18.05 -11.10
CA GLU A 139 4.47 19.48 -10.88
C GLU A 139 3.36 19.98 -9.94
N ILE A 140 2.12 19.51 -10.14
CA ILE A 140 0.98 19.84 -9.26
C ILE A 140 1.21 19.35 -7.83
N LEU A 141 1.83 18.18 -7.65
CA LEU A 141 2.17 17.65 -6.33
C LEU A 141 3.16 18.54 -5.57
N GLN A 142 4.02 19.29 -6.27
CA GLN A 142 5.05 20.12 -5.62
C GLN A 142 4.48 21.30 -4.84
N HIS A 143 3.30 21.79 -5.21
CA HIS A 143 2.71 23.03 -4.66
C HIS A 143 1.31 22.81 -4.08
N ASN A 144 0.96 21.58 -3.72
CA ASN A 144 -0.38 21.26 -3.22
C ASN A 144 -0.39 21.09 -1.70
N ARG A 145 -1.06 22.01 -1.01
CA ARG A 145 -1.20 21.99 0.46
C ARG A 145 -1.85 20.72 1.01
N LYS A 146 -2.75 20.07 0.24
CA LYS A 146 -3.36 18.79 0.65
C LYS A 146 -2.29 17.70 0.73
N ILE A 147 -1.36 17.67 -0.21
CA ILE A 147 -0.22 16.74 -0.21
C ILE A 147 0.66 16.94 1.02
N ASP A 148 0.97 18.19 1.36
CA ASP A 148 1.78 18.48 2.56
C ASP A 148 1.06 18.02 3.83
N THR A 149 -0.24 18.20 3.91
CA THR A 149 -1.06 17.72 5.04
C THR A 149 -1.04 16.21 5.14
N ILE A 150 -1.25 15.50 4.02
CA ILE A 150 -1.17 14.03 3.95
C ILE A 150 0.22 13.55 4.40
N ARG A 151 1.27 14.16 3.88
CA ARG A 151 2.66 13.84 4.24
C ARG A 151 2.92 13.96 5.73
N GLN A 152 2.55 15.10 6.33
CA GLN A 152 2.75 15.32 7.77
C GLN A 152 1.98 14.31 8.62
N ALA A 153 0.74 14.00 8.25
CA ALA A 153 -0.08 13.03 8.95
C ALA A 153 0.50 11.61 8.84
N ASN A 154 0.95 11.21 7.65
CA ASN A 154 1.56 9.91 7.42
C ASN A 154 2.88 9.74 8.20
N VAL A 155 3.75 10.74 8.17
CA VAL A 155 4.99 10.77 8.96
C VAL A 155 4.70 10.60 10.44
N LYS A 156 3.78 11.39 10.98
CA LYS A 156 3.39 11.30 12.40
C LYS A 156 2.88 9.91 12.77
N ARG A 157 2.09 9.28 11.90
CA ARG A 157 1.52 7.95 12.16
C ARG A 157 2.58 6.85 12.12
N VAL A 158 3.47 6.89 11.14
CA VAL A 158 4.56 5.90 11.04
C VAL A 158 5.53 6.04 12.22
N LEU A 159 5.92 7.26 12.58
CA LEU A 159 6.76 7.49 13.76
C LEU A 159 6.08 7.02 15.05
N GLY A 160 4.79 7.34 15.24
CA GLY A 160 4.05 6.86 16.41
C GLY A 160 3.85 5.34 16.43
N ALA A 161 3.85 4.66 15.29
CA ALA A 161 3.83 3.20 15.23
C ALA A 161 5.20 2.62 15.63
N LEU A 162 6.29 3.23 15.18
CA LEU A 162 7.66 2.85 15.60
C LEU A 162 7.92 3.12 17.09
N GLU A 163 7.43 4.23 17.64
CA GLU A 163 7.49 4.51 19.08
C GLU A 163 6.78 3.41 19.89
N LYS A 164 5.58 3.02 19.47
CA LYS A 164 4.84 1.93 20.12
C LYS A 164 5.57 0.59 20.01
N LEU A 165 6.21 0.32 18.88
CA LEU A 165 7.04 -0.88 18.74
C LEU A 165 8.20 -0.85 19.73
N ALA A 166 8.89 0.29 19.84
CA ALA A 166 10.02 0.46 20.78
C ALA A 166 9.59 0.28 22.25
N GLU A 167 8.35 0.64 22.59
CA GLU A 167 7.81 0.46 23.94
C GLU A 167 7.38 -0.99 24.22
N ASN A 168 6.76 -1.65 23.25
CA ASN A 168 6.11 -2.95 23.42
C ASN A 168 7.02 -4.14 23.06
N ASP A 169 7.95 -3.95 22.12
CA ASP A 169 8.85 -4.99 21.61
C ASP A 169 10.22 -4.38 21.29
N LYS A 170 11.01 -4.22 22.34
CA LYS A 170 12.32 -3.58 22.25
C LYS A 170 13.32 -4.36 21.41
N GLU A 171 13.23 -5.70 21.44
CA GLU A 171 14.14 -6.57 20.69
C GLU A 171 13.93 -6.37 19.19
N LYS A 172 12.67 -6.46 18.76
CA LYS A 172 12.29 -6.25 17.36
C LYS A 172 12.60 -4.83 16.87
N TYR A 173 12.42 -3.83 17.74
CA TYR A 173 12.81 -2.45 17.41
C TYR A 173 14.32 -2.29 17.29
N GLN A 174 15.10 -2.94 18.17
CA GLN A 174 16.56 -2.87 18.14
C GLN A 174 17.10 -3.54 16.85
N GLU A 175 16.58 -4.70 16.48
CA GLU A 175 16.94 -5.36 15.22
C GLU A 175 16.71 -4.47 13.99
N PHE A 176 15.59 -3.75 13.98
CA PHE A 176 15.30 -2.77 12.92
C PHE A 176 16.24 -1.58 12.95
N TRP A 177 16.65 -1.11 14.14
CA TRP A 177 17.50 0.08 14.29
C TRP A 177 18.96 -0.18 13.92
N ASP A 178 19.44 -1.39 14.14
CA ASP A 178 20.84 -1.78 13.94
C ASP A 178 21.21 -2.07 12.47
N GLN A 179 20.25 -1.94 11.54
CA GLN A 179 20.41 -2.13 10.10
C GLN A 179 20.75 -0.82 9.38
#